data_b0d6515b265e6aa8fbf1cdd485b87bc8
#
_entry.id   b0d6515b265e6aa8fbf1cdd485b87bc8
#
_cell.length_a   1.000
_cell.length_b   1.000
_cell.length_c   1.000
_cell.angle_alpha   90.00
_cell.angle_beta   90.00
_cell.angle_gamma   90.00
#
_symmetry.space_group_name_H-M   'P 1'
#
loop_
_entity.id
_entity.type
_entity.pdbx_description
1 polymer ?
#
loop_
_entity_poly.entity_id
_entity_poly.type
_entity_poly.pdbx_seq_one_letter_code
_entity_poly.pdbx_strand_id
1 'polypeptide(L)'
;MAVTDDLRRRMHHEHRTLRVLQEDLLDRFESFCEERSSERHRDFVGVFEDFRASLQRHFEFEEEGGYMQQVLDRRPHHKTKVDMLQREHREIRVVLDRLESELATDLTEDLPRCDDFKKDFVDLMTRFGRHEQAERELVMEVFWLEGGVSD
;
A
#
# COMPACT_ATOMS: atom_id res chain seq x y z
N MET A 1 12.61 -23.33 -7.05
CA MET A 1 12.89 -23.34 -5.59
C MET A 1 13.59 -22.07 -5.16
N ALA A 2 14.80 -21.81 -5.63
CA ALA A 2 15.54 -20.59 -5.28
C ALA A 2 14.80 -19.30 -5.65
N VAL A 3 14.14 -19.26 -6.81
CA VAL A 3 13.38 -18.11 -7.27
C VAL A 3 12.22 -17.81 -6.32
N THR A 4 11.54 -18.84 -5.84
CA THR A 4 10.41 -18.68 -4.92
C THR A 4 10.87 -18.15 -3.56
N ASP A 5 12.00 -18.65 -3.05
CA ASP A 5 12.53 -18.19 -1.77
C ASP A 5 13.00 -16.73 -1.84
N ASP A 6 13.62 -16.37 -2.96
CA ASP A 6 14.07 -15.01 -3.20
C ASP A 6 12.88 -14.06 -3.29
N LEU A 7 11.84 -14.48 -4.00
CA LEU A 7 10.60 -13.71 -4.11
C LEU A 7 9.95 -13.47 -2.74
N ARG A 8 9.87 -14.53 -1.92
CA ARG A 8 9.28 -14.41 -0.57
C ARG A 8 10.06 -13.44 0.29
N ARG A 9 11.39 -13.52 0.27
CA ARG A 9 12.25 -12.61 1.03
C ARG A 9 12.07 -11.17 0.57
N ARG A 10 12.00 -10.96 -0.73
CA ARG A 10 11.82 -9.63 -1.30
C ARG A 10 10.46 -9.05 -0.93
N MET A 11 9.39 -9.84 -1.04
CA MET A 11 8.06 -9.41 -0.65
C MET A 11 7.99 -9.06 0.84
N HIS A 12 8.58 -9.90 1.68
CA HIS A 12 8.62 -9.64 3.12
C HIS A 12 9.35 -8.33 3.42
N HIS A 13 10.49 -8.12 2.77
CA HIS A 13 11.27 -6.90 2.93
C HIS A 13 10.48 -5.65 2.48
N GLU A 14 9.84 -5.74 1.32
CA GLU A 14 9.05 -4.62 0.79
C GLU A 14 7.83 -4.32 1.66
N HIS A 15 7.13 -5.34 2.16
CA HIS A 15 6.01 -5.14 3.06
C HIS A 15 6.44 -4.50 4.37
N ARG A 16 7.58 -4.89 4.91
CA ARG A 16 8.14 -4.26 6.12
C ARG A 16 8.49 -2.79 5.88
N THR A 17 9.12 -2.49 4.76
CA THR A 17 9.47 -1.12 4.38
C THR A 17 8.22 -0.25 4.26
N LEU A 18 7.18 -0.76 3.59
CA LEU A 18 5.91 -0.04 3.45
C LEU A 18 5.22 0.17 4.79
N ARG A 19 5.29 -0.82 5.68
CA ARG A 19 4.71 -0.69 7.02
C ARG A 19 5.37 0.42 7.83
N VAL A 20 6.70 0.50 7.78
CA VAL A 20 7.44 1.57 8.45
C VAL A 20 7.07 2.93 7.89
N LEU A 21 6.98 3.05 6.56
CA LEU A 21 6.56 4.29 5.90
C LEU A 21 5.11 4.65 6.26
N GLN A 22 4.24 3.67 6.35
CA GLN A 22 2.84 3.87 6.73
C GLN A 22 2.73 4.38 8.16
N GLU A 23 3.49 3.81 9.09
CA GLU A 23 3.52 4.26 10.48
C GLU A 23 4.01 5.69 10.59
N ASP A 24 5.08 6.03 9.88
CA ASP A 24 5.60 7.40 9.86
C ASP A 24 4.58 8.37 9.24
N LEU A 25 3.92 7.95 8.18
CA LEU A 25 2.87 8.74 7.53
C LEU A 25 1.71 9.03 8.49
N LEU A 26 1.26 8.02 9.23
CA LEU A 26 0.18 8.19 10.21
C LEU A 26 0.60 9.11 11.36
N ASP A 27 1.83 8.97 11.86
CA ASP A 27 2.36 9.84 12.91
C ASP A 27 2.43 11.30 12.45
N ARG A 28 2.90 11.53 11.23
CA ARG A 28 2.97 12.88 10.67
C ARG A 28 1.59 13.49 10.43
N PHE A 29 0.64 12.65 10.02
CA PHE A 29 -0.73 13.10 9.85
C PHE A 29 -1.36 13.49 11.18
N GLU A 30 -1.17 12.67 12.22
CA GLU A 30 -1.65 12.96 13.57
C GLU A 30 -1.06 14.26 14.10
N SER A 31 0.24 14.45 13.90
CA SER A 31 0.94 15.68 14.26
C SER A 31 0.34 16.90 13.56
N PHE A 32 0.05 16.79 12.28
CA PHE A 32 -0.61 17.86 11.53
C PHE A 32 -2.02 18.14 12.05
N CYS A 33 -2.78 17.11 12.40
CA CYS A 33 -4.14 17.27 12.95
C CYS A 33 -4.12 17.94 14.32
N GLU A 34 -3.10 17.67 15.15
CA GLU A 34 -2.96 18.31 16.47
C GLU A 34 -2.61 19.79 16.36
N GLU A 35 -1.74 20.13 15.43
CA GLU A 35 -1.33 21.51 15.20
C GLU A 35 -1.23 21.75 13.69
N ARG A 36 -2.21 22.44 13.15
CA ARG A 36 -2.32 22.71 11.71
C ARG A 36 -1.45 23.89 11.31
N SER A 37 -0.14 23.67 11.27
CA SER A 37 0.83 24.67 10.81
C SER A 37 1.29 24.34 9.39
N SER A 38 1.78 25.34 8.69
CA SER A 38 2.34 25.16 7.35
C SER A 38 3.57 24.24 7.39
N GLU A 39 4.36 24.28 8.46
CA GLU A 39 5.49 23.41 8.64
C GLU A 39 5.08 21.94 8.73
N ARG A 40 4.10 21.64 9.56
CA ARG A 40 3.59 20.26 9.71
C ARG A 40 2.89 19.79 8.46
N HIS A 41 2.22 20.66 7.74
CA HIS A 41 1.64 20.36 6.44
C HIS A 41 2.73 19.93 5.45
N ARG A 42 3.82 20.69 5.35
CA ARG A 42 4.93 20.35 4.48
C ARG A 42 5.60 19.03 4.86
N ASP A 43 5.77 18.78 6.16
CA ASP A 43 6.32 17.52 6.65
C ASP A 43 5.46 16.34 6.24
N PHE A 44 4.16 16.48 6.40
CA PHE A 44 3.21 15.44 6.00
C PHE A 44 3.23 15.21 4.49
N VAL A 45 3.23 16.26 3.70
CA VAL A 45 3.29 16.17 2.24
C VAL A 45 4.53 15.41 1.78
N GLY A 46 5.69 15.69 2.38
CA GLY A 46 6.93 15.01 2.04
C GLY A 46 6.87 13.52 2.30
N VAL A 47 6.37 13.12 3.46
CA VAL A 47 6.23 11.70 3.82
C VAL A 47 5.16 11.02 2.95
N PHE A 48 4.08 11.72 2.63
CA PHE A 48 3.03 11.21 1.74
C PHE A 48 3.59 10.91 0.34
N GLU A 49 4.38 11.81 -0.21
CA GLU A 49 5.01 11.61 -1.52
C GLU A 49 5.96 10.41 -1.51
N ASP A 50 6.74 10.24 -0.45
CA ASP A 50 7.64 9.09 -0.30
C ASP A 50 6.85 7.78 -0.23
N PHE A 51 5.78 7.77 0.56
CA PHE A 51 4.91 6.61 0.67
C PHE A 51 4.27 6.27 -0.67
N ARG A 52 3.73 7.26 -1.36
CA ARG A 52 3.10 7.07 -2.67
C ARG A 52 4.07 6.47 -3.69
N ALA A 53 5.28 7.03 -3.77
CA ALA A 53 6.30 6.53 -4.70
C ALA A 53 6.71 5.09 -4.37
N SER A 54 6.90 4.77 -3.09
CA SER A 54 7.27 3.43 -2.67
C SER A 54 6.15 2.42 -2.94
N LEU A 55 4.91 2.81 -2.69
CA LEU A 55 3.76 1.96 -2.95
C LEU A 55 3.60 1.68 -4.44
N GLN A 56 3.80 2.69 -5.28
CA GLN A 56 3.71 2.54 -6.72
C GLN A 56 4.76 1.56 -7.25
N ARG A 57 6.01 1.68 -6.79
CA ARG A 57 7.07 0.72 -7.14
C ARG A 57 6.75 -0.69 -6.66
N HIS A 58 6.17 -0.81 -5.48
CA HIS A 58 5.76 -2.10 -4.93
C HIS A 58 4.68 -2.76 -5.79
N PHE A 59 3.67 -2.01 -6.20
CA PHE A 59 2.61 -2.52 -7.09
C PHE A 59 3.18 -2.97 -8.44
N GLU A 60 4.09 -2.20 -9.01
CA GLU A 60 4.76 -2.57 -10.25
C GLU A 60 5.56 -3.87 -10.10
N PHE A 61 6.28 -3.99 -8.99
CA PHE A 61 7.01 -5.22 -8.69
C PHE A 61 6.09 -6.43 -8.60
N GLU A 62 4.94 -6.29 -7.95
CA GLU A 62 3.98 -7.39 -7.78
C GLU A 62 3.34 -7.79 -9.12
N GLU A 63 3.02 -6.84 -9.96
CA GLU A 63 2.35 -7.07 -11.25
C GLU A 63 3.32 -7.52 -12.34
N GLU A 64 4.51 -6.95 -12.40
CA GLU A 64 5.47 -7.16 -13.49
C GLU A 64 6.52 -8.20 -13.14
N GLY A 65 6.17 -9.48 -13.29
CA GLY A 65 7.08 -10.58 -13.02
C GLY A 65 7.19 -10.97 -11.57
N GLY A 66 6.35 -10.39 -10.70
CA GLY A 66 6.32 -10.70 -9.28
C GLY A 66 5.43 -11.89 -8.96
N TYR A 67 4.94 -11.93 -7.72
CA TYR A 67 4.19 -13.08 -7.22
C TYR A 67 2.88 -13.33 -7.96
N MET A 68 2.23 -12.29 -8.46
CA MET A 68 0.93 -12.44 -9.14
C MET A 68 1.03 -13.36 -10.34
N GLN A 69 2.08 -13.19 -11.16
CA GLN A 69 2.30 -14.06 -12.29
C GLN A 69 2.61 -15.48 -11.85
N GLN A 70 3.42 -15.63 -10.81
CA GLN A 70 3.78 -16.97 -10.28
C GLN A 70 2.57 -17.69 -9.68
N VAL A 71 1.68 -16.95 -9.02
CA VAL A 71 0.42 -17.50 -8.52
C VAL A 71 -0.40 -18.05 -9.69
N LEU A 72 -0.56 -17.29 -10.76
CA LEU A 72 -1.33 -17.71 -11.93
C LEU A 72 -0.71 -18.92 -12.61
N ASP A 73 0.62 -18.98 -12.68
CA ASP A 73 1.33 -20.10 -13.30
C ASP A 73 1.13 -21.39 -12.50
N ARG A 74 1.11 -21.31 -11.17
CA ARG A 74 0.96 -22.48 -10.29
C ARG A 74 -0.49 -22.85 -10.02
N ARG A 75 -1.35 -21.83 -9.91
CA ARG A 75 -2.75 -21.98 -9.52
C ARG A 75 -3.63 -21.11 -10.42
N PRO A 76 -3.86 -21.54 -11.67
CA PRO A 76 -4.68 -20.74 -12.59
C PRO A 76 -6.10 -20.44 -12.06
N HIS A 77 -6.61 -21.27 -11.15
CA HIS A 77 -7.94 -21.06 -10.57
C HIS A 77 -7.99 -19.86 -9.61
N HIS A 78 -6.84 -19.31 -9.21
CA HIS A 78 -6.78 -18.07 -8.41
C HIS A 78 -6.84 -16.80 -9.26
N LYS A 79 -7.09 -16.92 -10.56
CA LYS A 79 -7.15 -15.76 -11.47
C LYS A 79 -8.12 -14.69 -10.96
N THR A 80 -9.28 -15.08 -10.45
CA THR A 80 -10.27 -14.13 -9.92
C THR A 80 -9.69 -13.30 -8.76
N LYS A 81 -8.97 -13.96 -7.84
CA LYS A 81 -8.34 -13.28 -6.71
C LYS A 81 -7.25 -12.31 -7.18
N VAL A 82 -6.41 -12.75 -8.12
CA VAL A 82 -5.34 -11.90 -8.67
C VAL A 82 -5.94 -10.69 -9.40
N ASP A 83 -6.96 -10.91 -10.22
CA ASP A 83 -7.64 -9.83 -10.94
C ASP A 83 -8.24 -8.79 -9.97
N MET A 84 -8.79 -9.26 -8.86
CA MET A 84 -9.33 -8.39 -7.82
C MET A 84 -8.23 -7.56 -7.16
N LEU A 85 -7.09 -8.17 -6.84
CA LEU A 85 -5.96 -7.47 -6.24
C LEU A 85 -5.38 -6.42 -7.20
N GLN A 86 -5.29 -6.74 -8.48
CA GLN A 86 -4.85 -5.78 -9.50
C GLN A 86 -5.84 -4.62 -9.64
N ARG A 87 -7.13 -4.89 -9.54
CA ARG A 87 -8.15 -3.84 -9.55
C ARG A 87 -7.99 -2.94 -8.32
N GLU A 88 -7.74 -3.52 -7.16
CA GLU A 88 -7.50 -2.75 -5.94
C GLU A 88 -6.26 -1.85 -6.08
N HIS A 89 -5.19 -2.33 -6.74
CA HIS A 89 -4.03 -1.49 -7.04
C HIS A 89 -4.45 -0.23 -7.82
N ARG A 90 -5.28 -0.39 -8.84
CA ARG A 90 -5.76 0.74 -9.66
C ARG A 90 -6.62 1.70 -8.84
N GLU A 91 -7.50 1.16 -8.01
CA GLU A 91 -8.38 1.97 -7.15
C GLU A 91 -7.56 2.76 -6.13
N ILE A 92 -6.57 2.12 -5.52
CA ILE A 92 -5.67 2.78 -4.57
C ILE A 92 -4.88 3.91 -5.26
N ARG A 93 -4.36 3.66 -6.47
CA ARG A 93 -3.66 4.70 -7.24
C ARG A 93 -4.54 5.91 -7.50
N VAL A 94 -5.80 5.69 -7.86
CA VAL A 94 -6.75 6.79 -8.11
C VAL A 94 -6.97 7.63 -6.85
N VAL A 95 -7.14 6.97 -5.70
CA VAL A 95 -7.33 7.68 -4.43
C VAL A 95 -6.06 8.44 -4.04
N LEU A 96 -4.87 7.83 -4.22
CA LEU A 96 -3.60 8.51 -3.94
C LEU A 96 -3.42 9.76 -4.80
N ASP A 97 -3.76 9.69 -6.08
CA ASP A 97 -3.67 10.83 -6.99
C ASP A 97 -4.61 11.97 -6.54
N ARG A 98 -5.82 11.61 -6.12
CA ARG A 98 -6.79 12.60 -5.63
C ARG A 98 -6.30 13.25 -4.35
N LEU A 99 -5.79 12.46 -3.39
CA LEU A 99 -5.28 13.00 -2.13
C LEU A 99 -4.06 13.88 -2.36
N GLU A 100 -3.18 13.51 -3.28
CA GLU A 100 -2.03 14.35 -3.64
C GLU A 100 -2.48 15.70 -4.18
N SER A 101 -3.50 15.71 -5.03
CA SER A 101 -4.07 16.95 -5.57
C SER A 101 -4.64 17.82 -4.45
N GLU A 102 -5.30 17.22 -3.46
CA GLU A 102 -5.83 17.95 -2.31
C GLU A 102 -4.69 18.52 -1.46
N LEU A 103 -3.59 17.79 -1.29
CA LEU A 103 -2.43 18.25 -0.53
C LEU A 103 -1.65 19.36 -1.23
N ALA A 104 -1.82 19.52 -2.54
CA ALA A 104 -1.19 20.63 -3.26
C ALA A 104 -1.73 21.98 -2.81
N THR A 105 -2.89 22.00 -2.16
CA THR A 105 -3.45 23.21 -1.54
C THR A 105 -3.19 23.17 -0.04
N ASP A 106 -3.08 24.35 0.58
CA ASP A 106 -2.86 24.43 2.02
C ASP A 106 -4.16 24.13 2.77
N LEU A 107 -4.17 23.04 3.53
CA LEU A 107 -5.32 22.60 4.33
C LEU A 107 -5.36 23.22 5.72
N THR A 108 -4.36 24.04 6.07
CA THR A 108 -4.21 24.61 7.42
C THR A 108 -5.39 25.50 7.82
N GLU A 109 -5.91 26.27 6.90
CA GLU A 109 -6.95 27.28 7.17
C GLU A 109 -8.35 26.86 6.73
N ASP A 110 -8.47 25.78 5.96
CA ASP A 110 -9.78 25.30 5.47
C ASP A 110 -10.18 24.04 6.25
N LEU A 111 -10.90 24.23 7.35
CA LEU A 111 -11.29 23.13 8.22
C LEU A 111 -12.18 22.11 7.54
N PRO A 112 -13.23 22.49 6.77
CA PRO A 112 -14.05 21.50 6.07
C PRO A 112 -13.25 20.66 5.09
N ARG A 113 -12.33 21.24 4.34
CA ARG A 113 -11.47 20.50 3.40
C ARG A 113 -10.52 19.58 4.14
N CYS A 114 -9.98 20.02 5.26
CA CYS A 114 -9.12 19.21 6.10
C CYS A 114 -9.86 17.99 6.64
N ASP A 115 -11.09 18.15 7.08
CA ASP A 115 -11.92 17.06 7.60
C ASP A 115 -12.26 16.06 6.49
N ASP A 116 -12.58 16.54 5.29
CA ASP A 116 -12.83 15.67 4.14
C ASP A 116 -11.58 14.89 3.75
N PHE A 117 -10.44 15.55 3.72
CA PHE A 117 -9.16 14.90 3.47
C PHE A 117 -8.87 13.81 4.51
N LYS A 118 -9.08 14.12 5.79
CA LYS A 118 -8.88 13.18 6.88
C LYS A 118 -9.70 11.91 6.69
N LYS A 119 -10.97 12.07 6.34
CA LYS A 119 -11.88 10.94 6.11
C LYS A 119 -11.37 10.07 4.96
N ASP A 120 -11.03 10.68 3.84
CA ASP A 120 -10.54 9.97 2.67
C ASP A 120 -9.21 9.28 2.94
N PHE A 121 -8.33 9.93 3.69
CA PHE A 121 -7.04 9.37 4.06
C PHE A 121 -7.19 8.15 4.97
N VAL A 122 -8.04 8.21 5.98
CA VAL A 122 -8.31 7.10 6.88
C VAL A 122 -8.92 5.93 6.11
N ASP A 123 -9.86 6.20 5.20
CA ASP A 123 -10.46 5.18 4.34
C ASP A 123 -9.40 4.50 3.46
N LEU A 124 -8.46 5.28 2.93
CA LEU A 124 -7.37 4.73 2.13
C LEU A 124 -6.48 3.80 2.95
N MET A 125 -6.11 4.21 4.17
CA MET A 125 -5.26 3.39 5.04
C MET A 125 -5.96 2.08 5.42
N THR A 126 -7.26 2.13 5.67
CA THR A 126 -8.06 0.93 5.97
C THR A 126 -8.12 0.00 4.76
N ARG A 127 -8.37 0.56 3.58
CA ARG A 127 -8.41 -0.22 2.33
C ARG A 127 -7.07 -0.86 2.02
N PHE A 128 -5.99 -0.11 2.19
CA PHE A 128 -4.65 -0.62 1.96
C PHE A 128 -4.31 -1.76 2.92
N GLY A 129 -4.67 -1.63 4.19
CA GLY A 129 -4.45 -2.69 5.18
C GLY A 129 -5.17 -3.99 4.82
N ARG A 130 -6.41 -3.90 4.35
CA ARG A 130 -7.19 -5.07 3.89
C ARG A 130 -6.56 -5.68 2.65
N HIS A 131 -6.09 -4.84 1.73
CA HIS A 131 -5.42 -5.29 0.51
C HIS A 131 -4.15 -6.08 0.85
N GLU A 132 -3.31 -5.55 1.72
CA GLU A 132 -2.09 -6.25 2.16
C GLU A 132 -2.40 -7.58 2.83
N GLN A 133 -3.45 -7.63 3.64
CA GLN A 133 -3.88 -8.86 4.30
C GLN A 133 -4.29 -9.93 3.26
N ALA A 134 -5.08 -9.53 2.26
CA ALA A 134 -5.48 -10.43 1.19
C ALA A 134 -4.28 -10.95 0.39
N GLU A 135 -3.30 -10.10 0.14
CA GLU A 135 -2.07 -10.52 -0.53
C GLU A 135 -1.28 -11.53 0.29
N ARG A 136 -1.11 -11.27 1.59
CA ARG A 136 -0.40 -12.19 2.48
C ARG A 136 -1.09 -13.56 2.52
N GLU A 137 -2.41 -13.58 2.61
CA GLU A 137 -3.17 -14.83 2.63
C GLU A 137 -2.98 -15.61 1.33
N LEU A 138 -3.02 -14.93 0.19
CA LEU A 138 -2.81 -15.58 -1.10
C LEU A 138 -1.39 -16.14 -1.24
N VAL A 139 -0.39 -15.38 -0.85
CA VAL A 139 1.00 -15.81 -0.91
C VAL A 139 1.24 -17.00 0.02
N MET A 140 0.70 -16.97 1.22
CA MET A 140 0.80 -18.10 2.16
C MET A 140 0.13 -19.35 1.58
N GLU A 141 -1.06 -19.20 1.03
CA GLU A 141 -1.79 -20.34 0.46
C GLU A 141 -1.01 -21.00 -0.68
N VAL A 142 -0.44 -20.20 -1.57
CA VAL A 142 0.22 -20.73 -2.78
C VAL A 142 1.66 -21.19 -2.52
N PHE A 143 2.42 -20.40 -1.76
CA PHE A 143 3.86 -20.66 -1.63
C PHE A 143 4.27 -21.32 -0.31
N TRP A 144 3.60 -20.98 0.78
CA TRP A 144 3.99 -21.49 2.10
C TRP A 144 3.31 -22.80 2.45
N LEU A 145 1.99 -22.88 2.28
CA LEU A 145 1.25 -24.08 2.63
C LEU A 145 1.63 -25.26 1.73
N GLU A 146 2.01 -25.01 0.50
CA GLU A 146 2.46 -26.06 -0.41
C GLU A 146 3.92 -26.39 -0.27
N GLY A 147 4.78 -25.38 -0.09
CA GLY A 147 6.22 -25.58 0.03
C GLY A 147 6.67 -25.97 1.43
N GLY A 148 5.93 -25.50 2.46
CA GLY A 148 6.30 -25.70 3.86
C GLY A 148 5.72 -26.96 4.48
N VAL A 149 4.57 -27.42 4.01
CA VAL A 149 3.90 -28.60 4.59
C VAL A 149 4.66 -29.88 4.29
N SER A 150 5.41 -29.91 3.21
CA SER A 150 6.23 -31.05 2.85
C SER A 150 7.48 -31.20 3.75
N ASP A 151 7.76 -30.21 4.53
CA ASP A 151 8.88 -30.21 5.45
C ASP A 151 8.44 -30.68 6.86
#